data_6bca395972564c59958c3714d5c334a8
#
_entry.id   6bca395972564c59958c3714d5c334a8
#
_cell.length_a   1.000
_cell.length_b   1.000
_cell.length_c   1.000
_cell.angle_alpha   90.00
_cell.angle_beta   90.00
_cell.angle_gamma   90.00
#
_symmetry.space_group_name_H-M   'P 1'
#
loop_
_entity.id
_entity.type
_entity.pdbx_description
1 polymer ?
#
loop_
_entity_poly.entity_id
_entity_poly.type
_entity_poly.pdbx_seq_one_letter_code
_entity_poly.pdbx_strand_id
1 'polypeptide(L)'
;MEAFESVHRLLQQGLEQGAYPSAAAAVGVGPELYFKRTYGECDTHTLFDLASVTKILSPTMIALRFLEEGRLHLTDAVEDFFPDAPEDKRKITVEQLMTHTGGIGDHFYFSDYTDDPEDAVKVILGHPLEQSPGGEPIYTCLGYILLGKILEGIGGAALDG
;
A
#
# COMPACT_ATOMS: atom_id res chain seq x y z
N MET A 1 -25.41 -22.86 -7.11
CA MET A 1 -26.02 -21.68 -6.44
C MET A 1 -25.97 -21.81 -4.91
N GLU A 2 -26.23 -22.98 -4.32
CA GLU A 2 -26.15 -23.16 -2.84
C GLU A 2 -24.79 -22.86 -2.21
N ALA A 3 -23.68 -23.11 -2.92
CA ALA A 3 -22.33 -22.95 -2.35
C ALA A 3 -21.97 -21.51 -1.93
N PHE A 4 -22.60 -20.50 -2.52
CA PHE A 4 -22.33 -19.08 -2.21
C PHE A 4 -23.48 -18.37 -1.49
N GLU A 5 -24.49 -19.09 -1.05
CA GLU A 5 -25.65 -18.51 -0.37
C GLU A 5 -25.30 -17.91 0.99
N SER A 6 -24.34 -18.49 1.70
CA SER A 6 -23.82 -17.92 2.94
C SER A 6 -23.06 -16.60 2.72
N VAL A 7 -22.25 -16.53 1.64
CA VAL A 7 -21.54 -15.30 1.24
C VAL A 7 -22.55 -14.22 0.87
N HIS A 8 -23.58 -14.57 0.07
CA HIS A 8 -24.64 -13.63 -0.30
C HIS A 8 -25.34 -13.06 0.94
N ARG A 9 -25.76 -13.92 1.88
CA ARG A 9 -26.42 -13.48 3.11
C ARG A 9 -25.55 -12.56 3.97
N LEU A 10 -24.26 -12.88 4.14
CA LEU A 10 -23.35 -12.05 4.91
C LEU A 10 -23.18 -10.65 4.29
N LEU A 11 -23.03 -10.58 2.97
CA LEU A 11 -22.90 -9.29 2.27
C LEU A 11 -24.21 -8.50 2.31
N GLN A 12 -25.34 -9.15 2.17
CA GLN A 12 -26.64 -8.51 2.30
C GLN A 12 -26.87 -7.98 3.73
N GLN A 13 -26.54 -8.77 4.74
CA GLN A 13 -26.63 -8.39 6.14
C GLN A 13 -25.74 -7.19 6.47
N GLY A 14 -24.49 -7.15 5.96
CA GLY A 14 -23.60 -6.01 6.15
C GLY A 14 -24.17 -4.71 5.58
N LEU A 15 -24.83 -4.78 4.41
CA LEU A 15 -25.53 -3.64 3.83
C LEU A 15 -26.70 -3.19 4.72
N GLU A 16 -27.56 -4.11 5.16
CA GLU A 16 -28.72 -3.84 6.02
C GLU A 16 -28.34 -3.25 7.38
N GLN A 17 -27.16 -3.63 7.90
CA GLN A 17 -26.59 -3.10 9.15
C GLN A 17 -25.85 -1.76 8.95
N GLY A 18 -25.73 -1.26 7.72
CA GLY A 18 -25.02 -0.02 7.42
C GLY A 18 -23.50 -0.10 7.57
N ALA A 19 -22.92 -1.32 7.52
CA ALA A 19 -21.47 -1.50 7.57
C ALA A 19 -20.77 -0.89 6.35
N TYR A 20 -21.45 -0.81 5.22
CA TYR A 20 -21.03 -0.16 3.98
C TYR A 20 -22.25 0.26 3.15
N PRO A 21 -22.14 1.30 2.31
CA PRO A 21 -23.24 1.76 1.46
C PRO A 21 -23.46 0.87 0.24
N SER A 22 -22.42 0.21 -0.25
CA SER A 22 -22.46 -0.68 -1.40
C SER A 22 -21.27 -1.65 -1.39
N ALA A 23 -21.43 -2.77 -2.09
CA ALA A 23 -20.35 -3.75 -2.26
C ALA A 23 -20.46 -4.48 -3.60
N ALA A 24 -19.33 -4.90 -4.13
CA ALA A 24 -19.26 -5.84 -5.25
C ALA A 24 -18.41 -7.03 -4.85
N ALA A 25 -18.86 -8.24 -5.16
CA ALA A 25 -18.16 -9.47 -4.85
C ALA A 25 -18.07 -10.39 -6.05
N ALA A 26 -16.91 -11.02 -6.23
CA ALA A 26 -16.69 -12.03 -7.24
C ALA A 26 -15.86 -13.17 -6.66
N VAL A 27 -16.14 -14.40 -7.04
CA VAL A 27 -15.38 -15.59 -6.68
C VAL A 27 -15.10 -16.40 -7.95
N GLY A 28 -13.85 -16.73 -8.19
CA GLY A 28 -13.42 -17.50 -9.34
C GLY A 28 -12.26 -18.43 -9.00
N VAL A 29 -11.99 -19.38 -9.90
CA VAL A 29 -10.80 -20.26 -9.85
C VAL A 29 -10.18 -20.30 -11.24
N GLY A 30 -8.95 -19.85 -11.36
CA GLY A 30 -8.32 -19.63 -12.66
C GLY A 30 -9.15 -18.65 -13.50
N PRO A 31 -9.47 -18.96 -14.77
CA PRO A 31 -10.26 -18.09 -15.63
C PRO A 31 -11.79 -18.18 -15.38
N GLU A 32 -12.25 -19.11 -14.55
CA GLU A 32 -13.67 -19.38 -14.34
C GLU A 32 -14.24 -18.55 -13.20
N LEU A 33 -15.35 -17.85 -13.48
CA LEU A 33 -16.11 -17.03 -12.52
C LEU A 33 -17.33 -17.80 -12.05
N TYR A 34 -17.38 -18.15 -10.76
CA TYR A 34 -18.48 -18.91 -10.16
C TYR A 34 -19.54 -18.06 -9.50
N PHE A 35 -19.17 -16.88 -9.04
CA PHE A 35 -20.06 -15.96 -8.35
C PHE A 35 -19.66 -14.52 -8.68
N LYS A 36 -20.65 -13.67 -9.00
CA LYS A 36 -20.49 -12.24 -9.17
C LYS A 36 -21.81 -11.56 -8.80
N ARG A 37 -21.77 -10.68 -7.79
CA ARG A 37 -22.95 -9.90 -7.36
C ARG A 37 -22.53 -8.52 -6.87
N THR A 38 -23.48 -7.59 -6.97
CA THR A 38 -23.40 -6.25 -6.40
C THR A 38 -24.50 -6.06 -5.36
N TYR A 39 -24.27 -5.17 -4.40
CA TYR A 39 -25.12 -4.91 -3.24
C TYR A 39 -25.20 -3.42 -2.99
N GLY A 40 -26.40 -2.88 -2.70
CA GLY A 40 -26.61 -1.45 -2.52
C GLY A 40 -26.62 -0.68 -3.85
N GLU A 41 -26.29 0.61 -3.81
CA GLU A 41 -26.34 1.51 -4.97
C GLU A 41 -25.07 1.41 -5.82
N CYS A 42 -24.76 0.21 -6.34
CA CYS A 42 -23.66 0.00 -7.26
C CYS A 42 -23.98 -1.07 -8.31
N ASP A 43 -23.22 -1.07 -9.39
CA ASP A 43 -23.26 -2.07 -10.45
C ASP A 43 -21.88 -2.63 -10.77
N THR A 44 -21.77 -3.43 -11.84
CA THR A 44 -20.51 -4.05 -12.25
C THR A 44 -19.51 -3.08 -12.88
N HIS A 45 -19.87 -1.83 -13.08
CA HIS A 45 -19.04 -0.75 -13.66
C HIS A 45 -18.71 0.33 -12.62
N THR A 46 -19.27 0.22 -11.41
CA THR A 46 -18.95 1.14 -10.31
C THR A 46 -17.49 1.07 -9.96
N LEU A 47 -16.83 2.23 -9.91
CA LEU A 47 -15.45 2.35 -9.48
C LEU A 47 -15.39 2.44 -7.95
N PHE A 48 -14.59 1.59 -7.35
CA PHE A 48 -14.30 1.60 -5.92
C PHE A 48 -12.88 2.10 -5.68
N ASP A 49 -12.70 2.87 -4.60
CA ASP A 49 -11.37 3.18 -4.12
C ASP A 49 -10.66 1.87 -3.73
N LEU A 50 -9.48 1.66 -4.28
CA LEU A 50 -8.68 0.48 -4.03
C LEU A 50 -8.02 0.50 -2.65
N ALA A 51 -7.99 1.67 -1.99
CA ALA A 51 -7.32 1.85 -0.71
C ALA A 51 -5.94 1.17 -0.70
N SER A 52 -5.64 0.32 0.28
CA SER A 52 -4.34 -0.34 0.38
C SER A 52 -4.03 -1.40 -0.68
N VAL A 53 -5.00 -1.83 -1.48
CA VAL A 53 -4.72 -2.67 -2.66
C VAL A 53 -3.83 -1.91 -3.65
N THR A 54 -3.88 -0.57 -3.65
CA THR A 54 -2.97 0.31 -4.41
C THR A 54 -1.50 -0.04 -4.19
N LYS A 55 -1.10 -0.40 -2.95
CA LYS A 55 0.29 -0.76 -2.63
C LYS A 55 0.81 -1.90 -3.51
N ILE A 56 -0.05 -2.89 -3.76
CA ILE A 56 0.30 -4.07 -4.58
C ILE A 56 0.24 -3.72 -6.07
N LEU A 57 -0.80 -3.01 -6.52
CA LEU A 57 -1.05 -2.78 -7.95
C LEU A 57 -0.15 -1.72 -8.58
N SER A 58 0.38 -0.77 -7.81
CA SER A 58 1.24 0.29 -8.32
C SER A 58 2.67 0.14 -7.77
N PRO A 59 3.04 0.62 -6.57
CA PRO A 59 4.44 0.67 -6.18
C PRO A 59 5.11 -0.71 -6.13
N THR A 60 4.42 -1.78 -5.68
CA THR A 60 5.02 -3.11 -5.68
C THR A 60 5.31 -3.61 -7.09
N MET A 61 4.38 -3.44 -8.04
CA MET A 61 4.60 -3.90 -9.42
C MET A 61 5.71 -3.12 -10.11
N ILE A 62 5.82 -1.81 -9.87
CA ILE A 62 6.90 -0.97 -10.40
C ILE A 62 8.25 -1.39 -9.77
N ALA A 63 8.28 -1.62 -8.46
CA ALA A 63 9.47 -2.11 -7.77
C ALA A 63 9.95 -3.44 -8.36
N LEU A 64 9.05 -4.42 -8.55
CA LEU A 64 9.38 -5.72 -9.16
C LEU A 64 9.95 -5.55 -10.57
N ARG A 65 9.41 -4.63 -11.36
CA ARG A 65 9.93 -4.33 -12.68
C ARG A 65 11.34 -3.75 -12.62
N PHE A 66 11.60 -2.78 -11.74
CA PHE A 66 12.94 -2.20 -11.59
C PHE A 66 13.95 -3.20 -11.02
N LEU A 67 13.52 -4.14 -10.17
CA LEU A 67 14.35 -5.25 -9.72
C LEU A 67 14.73 -6.16 -10.90
N GLU A 68 13.78 -6.52 -11.77
CA GLU A 68 14.02 -7.32 -12.98
C GLU A 68 14.97 -6.61 -13.96
N GLU A 69 14.83 -5.28 -14.11
CA GLU A 69 15.69 -4.44 -14.95
C GLU A 69 17.09 -4.16 -14.33
N GLY A 70 17.34 -4.57 -13.08
CA GLY A 70 18.57 -4.30 -12.34
C GLY A 70 18.78 -2.81 -11.98
N ARG A 71 17.71 -2.03 -11.95
CA ARG A 71 17.69 -0.59 -11.60
C ARG A 71 17.41 -0.35 -10.13
N LEU A 72 16.98 -1.37 -9.42
CA LEU A 72 16.69 -1.40 -7.99
C LEU A 72 17.16 -2.74 -7.44
N HIS A 73 17.63 -2.78 -6.18
CA HIS A 73 17.94 -4.01 -5.48
C HIS A 73 17.19 -4.03 -4.14
N LEU A 74 16.80 -5.21 -3.67
CA LEU A 74 16.14 -5.34 -2.36
C LEU A 74 17.03 -4.88 -1.20
N THR A 75 18.35 -4.92 -1.40
CA THR A 75 19.38 -4.49 -0.43
C THR A 75 19.72 -3.00 -0.50
N ASP A 76 19.22 -2.26 -1.50
CA ASP A 76 19.45 -0.82 -1.58
C ASP A 76 18.83 -0.15 -0.33
N ALA A 77 19.56 0.80 0.24
CA ALA A 77 19.20 1.43 1.50
C ALA A 77 18.55 2.82 1.28
N VAL A 78 17.80 3.26 2.25
CA VAL A 78 17.18 4.60 2.23
C VAL A 78 18.22 5.70 1.97
N GLU A 79 19.45 5.58 2.50
CA GLU A 79 20.52 6.57 2.27
C GLU A 79 20.99 6.66 0.81
N ASP A 80 20.80 5.62 0.00
CA ASP A 80 21.18 5.63 -1.41
C ASP A 80 20.27 6.57 -2.23
N PHE A 81 19.07 6.84 -1.74
CA PHE A 81 18.06 7.70 -2.37
C PHE A 81 17.85 9.01 -1.62
N PHE A 82 18.03 9.01 -0.31
CA PHE A 82 17.87 10.16 0.58
C PHE A 82 19.15 10.35 1.40
N PRO A 83 20.16 11.05 0.86
CA PRO A 83 21.47 11.20 1.52
C PRO A 83 21.43 11.85 2.91
N ASP A 84 20.40 12.67 3.14
CA ASP A 84 20.19 13.37 4.42
C ASP A 84 19.34 12.54 5.42
N ALA A 85 19.08 11.25 5.13
CA ALA A 85 18.34 10.38 6.03
C ALA A 85 19.04 10.24 7.39
N PRO A 86 18.31 10.33 8.51
CA PRO A 86 18.89 10.22 9.85
C PRO A 86 19.45 8.81 10.11
N GLU A 87 20.40 8.73 11.06
CA GLU A 87 21.19 7.52 11.32
C GLU A 87 20.35 6.27 11.61
N ASP A 88 19.21 6.44 12.29
CA ASP A 88 18.31 5.35 12.64
C ASP A 88 17.55 4.77 11.44
N LYS A 89 17.43 5.52 10.33
CA LYS A 89 16.66 5.12 9.13
C LYS A 89 17.52 4.87 7.90
N ARG A 90 18.72 5.42 7.85
CA ARG A 90 19.55 5.39 6.65
C ARG A 90 19.83 3.98 6.11
N LYS A 91 19.86 2.98 6.98
CA LYS A 91 20.12 1.57 6.64
C LYS A 91 18.86 0.72 6.40
N ILE A 92 17.66 1.31 6.49
CA ILE A 92 16.42 0.60 6.11
C ILE A 92 16.51 0.25 4.63
N THR A 93 16.27 -1.02 4.30
CA THR A 93 16.39 -1.50 2.92
C THR A 93 15.04 -1.43 2.18
N VAL A 94 15.10 -1.47 0.84
CA VAL A 94 13.91 -1.59 -0.02
C VAL A 94 13.08 -2.81 0.38
N GLU A 95 13.70 -3.96 0.66
CA GLU A 95 12.99 -5.14 1.18
C GLU A 95 12.21 -4.82 2.45
N GLN A 96 12.83 -4.12 3.40
CA GLN A 96 12.20 -3.78 4.66
C GLN A 96 11.04 -2.78 4.50
N LEU A 97 11.10 -1.88 3.52
CA LEU A 97 9.97 -1.01 3.18
C LEU A 97 8.81 -1.83 2.58
N MET A 98 9.11 -2.74 1.64
CA MET A 98 8.11 -3.58 0.97
C MET A 98 7.44 -4.59 1.90
N THR A 99 8.16 -5.09 2.90
CA THR A 99 7.69 -6.12 3.85
C THR A 99 7.18 -5.54 5.17
N HIS A 100 7.15 -4.20 5.31
CA HIS A 100 6.76 -3.52 6.55
C HIS A 100 7.64 -3.85 7.77
N THR A 101 8.90 -4.21 7.53
CA THR A 101 9.87 -4.54 8.60
C THR A 101 10.91 -3.43 8.84
N GLY A 102 10.70 -2.24 8.27
CA GLY A 102 11.59 -1.09 8.45
C GLY A 102 11.50 -0.42 9.81
N GLY A 103 10.58 -0.85 10.69
CA GLY A 103 10.38 -0.26 12.02
C GLY A 103 9.64 1.08 12.01
N ILE A 104 9.17 1.52 10.85
CA ILE A 104 8.42 2.77 10.69
C ILE A 104 6.98 2.52 11.15
N GLY A 105 6.52 3.27 12.15
CA GLY A 105 5.14 3.23 12.63
C GLY A 105 4.16 3.99 11.73
N ASP A 106 2.87 3.90 12.05
CA ASP A 106 1.78 4.49 11.26
C ASP A 106 0.77 5.23 12.15
N HIS A 107 1.26 5.95 13.14
CA HIS A 107 0.39 6.54 14.16
C HIS A 107 0.32 8.06 14.10
N PHE A 108 0.51 8.68 12.93
CA PHE A 108 0.33 10.12 12.79
C PHE A 108 -0.39 10.52 11.50
N TYR A 109 -1.01 11.69 11.52
CA TYR A 109 -1.57 12.33 10.33
C TYR A 109 -0.58 13.36 9.80
N PHE A 110 -0.34 13.36 8.49
CA PHE A 110 0.56 14.35 7.87
C PHE A 110 0.13 15.79 8.13
N SER A 111 -1.18 16.05 8.17
CA SER A 111 -1.75 17.36 8.50
C SER A 111 -1.30 17.94 9.85
N ASP A 112 -0.80 17.09 10.76
CA ASP A 112 -0.27 17.56 12.04
C ASP A 112 1.15 18.13 11.91
N TYR A 113 1.81 17.91 10.77
CA TYR A 113 3.21 18.28 10.53
C TYR A 113 3.39 19.22 9.34
N THR A 114 2.59 19.07 8.30
CA THR A 114 2.71 19.86 7.06
C THR A 114 1.42 19.83 6.25
N ASP A 115 1.15 20.92 5.55
CA ASP A 115 0.10 21.02 4.53
C ASP A 115 0.65 20.76 3.11
N ASP A 116 1.98 20.58 2.97
CA ASP A 116 2.65 20.35 1.68
C ASP A 116 2.97 18.86 1.50
N PRO A 117 2.38 18.17 0.51
CA PRO A 117 2.69 16.78 0.19
C PRO A 117 4.18 16.54 -0.14
N GLU A 118 4.89 17.55 -0.63
CA GLU A 118 6.32 17.42 -0.95
C GLU A 118 7.20 17.27 0.31
N ASP A 119 6.71 17.70 1.47
CA ASP A 119 7.40 17.48 2.76
C ASP A 119 7.23 16.06 3.31
N ALA A 120 6.43 15.20 2.68
CA ALA A 120 6.10 13.87 3.22
C ALA A 120 7.35 13.05 3.58
N VAL A 121 8.36 13.02 2.70
CA VAL A 121 9.62 12.30 2.95
C VAL A 121 10.32 12.84 4.20
N LYS A 122 10.42 14.17 4.32
CA LYS A 122 11.07 14.83 5.45
C LYS A 122 10.33 14.53 6.76
N VAL A 123 9.01 14.55 6.75
CA VAL A 123 8.19 14.22 7.93
C VAL A 123 8.42 12.77 8.33
N ILE A 124 8.36 11.81 7.39
CA ILE A 124 8.57 10.39 7.66
C ILE A 124 9.99 10.15 8.21
N LEU A 125 10.99 10.72 7.56
CA LEU A 125 12.38 10.57 7.99
C LEU A 125 12.64 11.23 9.35
N GLY A 126 11.97 12.33 9.68
CA GLY A 126 12.07 13.01 10.97
C GLY A 126 11.31 12.31 12.12
N HIS A 127 10.38 11.40 11.82
CA HIS A 127 9.58 10.73 12.85
C HIS A 127 10.35 9.57 13.49
N PRO A 128 10.26 9.35 14.83
CA PRO A 128 10.95 8.23 15.48
C PRO A 128 10.51 6.87 14.96
N LEU A 129 11.43 5.88 14.96
CA LEU A 129 11.07 4.49 14.71
C LEU A 129 10.33 3.90 15.93
N GLU A 130 9.37 3.00 15.69
CA GLU A 130 8.69 2.25 16.75
C GLU A 130 9.52 1.04 17.20
N GLN A 131 10.33 0.48 16.31
CA GLN A 131 11.27 -0.60 16.61
C GLN A 131 12.49 -0.54 15.69
N SER A 132 13.50 -1.33 16.00
CA SER A 132 14.67 -1.47 15.12
C SER A 132 14.29 -2.09 13.77
N PRO A 133 14.87 -1.62 12.65
CA PRO A 133 14.68 -2.24 11.34
C PRO A 133 15.02 -3.75 11.36
N GLY A 134 14.24 -4.54 10.63
CA GLY A 134 14.36 -6.00 10.62
C GLY A 134 13.60 -6.72 11.74
N GLY A 135 12.83 -6.00 12.54
CA GLY A 135 11.93 -6.58 13.56
C GLY A 135 10.64 -7.18 12.96
N GLU A 136 9.66 -7.39 13.83
CA GLU A 136 8.33 -7.87 13.41
C GLU A 136 7.66 -6.87 12.45
N PRO A 137 6.84 -7.36 11.50
CA PRO A 137 6.15 -6.45 10.58
C PRO A 137 5.19 -5.50 11.30
N ILE A 138 5.39 -4.19 11.09
CA ILE A 138 4.43 -3.14 11.47
C ILE A 138 3.84 -2.60 10.17
N TYR A 139 2.59 -2.96 9.88
CA TYR A 139 1.92 -2.47 8.68
C TYR A 139 1.82 -0.94 8.71
N THR A 140 2.33 -0.29 7.66
CA THR A 140 2.37 1.17 7.57
C THR A 140 2.17 1.68 6.14
N CYS A 141 1.55 2.84 6.00
CA CYS A 141 1.53 3.59 4.74
C CYS A 141 2.84 4.33 4.52
N LEU A 142 3.54 4.72 5.59
CA LEU A 142 4.72 5.59 5.53
C LEU A 142 5.90 4.93 4.79
N GLY A 143 6.14 3.65 5.03
CA GLY A 143 7.17 2.89 4.29
C GLY A 143 6.89 2.82 2.80
N TYR A 144 5.62 2.70 2.41
CA TYR A 144 5.22 2.70 1.00
C TYR A 144 5.24 4.08 0.35
N ILE A 145 5.08 5.15 1.12
CA ILE A 145 5.30 6.53 0.63
C ILE A 145 6.79 6.74 0.32
N LEU A 146 7.70 6.31 1.21
CA LEU A 146 9.15 6.35 0.93
C LEU A 146 9.50 5.51 -0.30
N LEU A 147 8.99 4.28 -0.38
CA LEU A 147 9.18 3.42 -1.55
C LEU A 147 8.67 4.10 -2.83
N GLY A 148 7.50 4.70 -2.80
CA GLY A 148 6.95 5.46 -3.94
C GLY A 148 7.90 6.56 -4.41
N LYS A 149 8.44 7.36 -3.50
CA LYS A 149 9.39 8.43 -3.84
C LYS A 149 10.73 7.89 -4.39
N ILE A 150 11.20 6.74 -3.90
CA ILE A 150 12.35 6.02 -4.47
C ILE A 150 12.05 5.64 -5.94
N LEU A 151 10.89 5.03 -6.19
CA LEU A 151 10.49 4.57 -7.52
C LEU A 151 10.30 5.74 -8.50
N GLU A 152 9.70 6.86 -8.05
CA GLU A 152 9.61 8.10 -8.84
C GLU A 152 10.98 8.64 -9.22
N GLY A 153 11.93 8.63 -8.26
CA GLY A 153 13.31 9.03 -8.51
C GLY A 153 14.01 8.17 -9.56
N ILE A 154 13.85 6.85 -9.49
CA ILE A 154 14.40 5.89 -10.46
C ILE A 154 13.69 6.02 -11.82
N GLY A 155 12.37 6.16 -11.82
CA GLY A 155 11.54 6.23 -13.04
C GLY A 155 11.66 7.56 -13.77
N GLY A 156 11.93 8.65 -13.05
CA GLY A 156 11.93 10.01 -13.58
C GLY A 156 10.53 10.55 -13.88
N ALA A 157 9.48 9.93 -13.32
CA ALA A 157 8.08 10.32 -13.47
C ALA A 157 7.31 9.99 -12.18
N ALA A 158 6.18 10.67 -11.94
CA ALA A 158 5.26 10.35 -10.87
C ALA A 158 4.63 8.96 -11.08
N LEU A 159 4.21 8.29 -10.00
CA LEU A 159 3.65 6.93 -10.05
C LEU A 159 2.30 6.85 -10.80
N ASP A 160 1.63 7.96 -10.98
CA ASP A 160 0.34 8.11 -11.67
C ASP A 160 0.47 8.67 -13.10
N GLY A 161 1.72 8.82 -13.59
CA GLY A 161 2.07 9.40 -14.89
C GLY A 161 2.23 8.41 -16.04
#